data_c87bbaabba23f2875300888961f804ad
#
_entry.id   c87bbaabba23f2875300888961f804ad
#
_cell.length_a   1.000
_cell.length_b   1.000
_cell.length_c   1.000
_cell.angle_alpha   90.00
_cell.angle_beta   90.00
_cell.angle_gamma   90.00
#
_symmetry.space_group_name_H-M   'P 1'
#
loop_
_entity.id
_entity.type
_entity.pdbx_description
1 polymer ?
#
loop_
_entity_poly.entity_id
_entity_poly.type
_entity_poly.pdbx_seq_one_letter_code
_entity_poly.pdbx_strand_id
1 'polypeptide(L)'
;MRKGVIRPGHVQIRVLDIEEAVVHYRDRLGLIEVGRDAQGRAYLKGWTEVDRFSVVLREAEEPGMDFMGFKVLDAAVLEQRKLDLQRYGCQVEVIPAGELDGCGERIRFDSPTGHYFELYAEKEQTGKWGVSENNPEAWPEDLKGMRANRFDHCLLYGDDIDGTSELLQKVLGFQLSEQVVDRENGNLRVAAFLACSMKAHDIALVRHPEKGKFHHASFYLDTWGDVLRAADLISMHDIALDIGPTRHGLTHGQTVYFFDPSGNRNEVFTGG
;
A
#
# COMPACT_ATOMS: atom_id res chain seq x y z
N MET A 1 18.10 -13.49 5.28
CA MET A 1 18.76 -12.91 4.07
C MET A 1 17.65 -12.40 3.16
N ARG A 2 17.71 -11.13 2.75
CA ARG A 2 16.71 -10.53 1.84
C ARG A 2 16.67 -11.31 0.54
N LYS A 3 15.46 -11.62 0.04
CA LYS A 3 15.26 -12.45 -1.17
C LYS A 3 14.91 -11.62 -2.41
N GLY A 4 15.28 -10.34 -2.43
CA GLY A 4 15.15 -9.47 -3.58
C GLY A 4 13.79 -8.78 -3.72
N VAL A 5 12.86 -8.96 -2.78
CA VAL A 5 11.69 -8.06 -2.62
C VAL A 5 12.19 -6.82 -1.90
N ILE A 6 11.97 -5.63 -2.47
CA ILE A 6 12.70 -4.43 -2.04
C ILE A 6 11.82 -3.34 -1.45
N ARG A 7 10.55 -3.23 -1.84
CA ARG A 7 9.61 -2.24 -1.31
C ARG A 7 8.16 -2.50 -1.74
N PRO A 8 7.16 -1.89 -1.07
CA PRO A 8 5.83 -1.72 -1.64
C PRO A 8 5.92 -0.99 -2.99
N GLY A 9 5.05 -1.36 -3.90
CA GLY A 9 5.05 -0.79 -5.23
C GLY A 9 3.73 -0.15 -5.61
N HIS A 10 2.63 -0.82 -5.30
CA HIS A 10 1.29 -0.29 -5.54
C HIS A 10 0.21 -1.05 -4.78
N VAL A 11 -0.96 -0.44 -4.70
CA VAL A 11 -2.20 -1.06 -4.22
C VAL A 11 -3.31 -0.77 -5.22
N GLN A 12 -4.17 -1.76 -5.51
CA GLN A 12 -5.40 -1.54 -6.24
C GLN A 12 -6.58 -1.56 -5.28
N ILE A 13 -7.29 -0.43 -5.22
CA ILE A 13 -8.40 -0.17 -4.30
C ILE A 13 -9.69 -0.15 -5.10
N ARG A 14 -10.70 -0.90 -4.63
CA ARG A 14 -12.06 -0.84 -5.15
C ARG A 14 -12.80 0.33 -4.52
N VAL A 15 -13.49 1.09 -5.34
CA VAL A 15 -14.28 2.26 -4.94
C VAL A 15 -15.68 2.18 -5.56
N LEU A 16 -16.68 2.79 -4.91
CA LEU A 16 -18.07 2.75 -5.37
C LEU A 16 -18.35 3.71 -6.51
N ASP A 17 -17.63 4.85 -6.52
CA ASP A 17 -17.70 5.88 -7.56
C ASP A 17 -16.28 6.36 -7.85
N ILE A 18 -15.85 6.21 -9.09
CA ILE A 18 -14.46 6.52 -9.49
C ILE A 18 -14.17 8.02 -9.46
N GLU A 19 -15.16 8.88 -9.80
CA GLU A 19 -14.94 10.32 -9.85
C GLU A 19 -14.88 10.93 -8.45
N GLU A 20 -15.76 10.51 -7.54
CA GLU A 20 -15.70 10.91 -6.12
C GLU A 20 -14.40 10.44 -5.47
N ALA A 21 -13.98 9.21 -5.76
CA ALA A 21 -12.73 8.66 -5.25
C ALA A 21 -11.52 9.44 -5.80
N VAL A 22 -11.48 9.74 -7.10
CA VAL A 22 -10.38 10.54 -7.69
C VAL A 22 -10.30 11.93 -7.05
N VAL A 23 -11.42 12.59 -6.81
CA VAL A 23 -11.44 13.88 -6.07
C VAL A 23 -10.85 13.71 -4.67
N HIS A 24 -11.20 12.64 -3.95
CA HIS A 24 -10.65 12.36 -2.61
C HIS A 24 -9.13 12.12 -2.66
N TYR A 25 -8.68 11.17 -3.47
CA TYR A 25 -7.26 10.78 -3.52
C TYR A 25 -6.38 11.88 -4.15
N ARG A 26 -6.86 12.60 -5.17
CA ARG A 26 -6.11 13.66 -5.85
C ARG A 26 -6.17 15.01 -5.11
N ASP A 27 -7.36 15.48 -4.78
CA ASP A 27 -7.53 16.86 -4.30
C ASP A 27 -7.53 16.97 -2.77
N ARG A 28 -7.85 15.89 -2.02
CA ARG A 28 -7.85 15.88 -0.55
C ARG A 28 -6.59 15.24 0.01
N LEU A 29 -6.28 14.01 -0.39
CA LEU A 29 -5.05 13.30 0.03
C LEU A 29 -3.81 13.92 -0.64
N GLY A 30 -3.94 14.45 -1.86
CA GLY A 30 -2.89 15.16 -2.57
C GLY A 30 -2.00 14.28 -3.41
N LEU A 31 -2.51 13.14 -3.88
CA LEU A 31 -1.83 12.33 -4.89
C LEU A 31 -1.95 13.00 -6.26
N ILE A 32 -1.06 12.62 -7.17
CA ILE A 32 -1.05 13.09 -8.55
C ILE A 32 -1.73 12.04 -9.42
N GLU A 33 -2.81 12.39 -10.09
CA GLU A 33 -3.43 11.54 -11.12
C GLU A 33 -2.54 11.58 -12.37
N VAL A 34 -2.08 10.41 -12.81
CA VAL A 34 -1.15 10.28 -13.93
C VAL A 34 -1.79 9.73 -15.19
N GLY A 35 -3.02 9.25 -15.11
CA GLY A 35 -3.78 8.77 -16.25
C GLY A 35 -4.90 7.82 -15.89
N ARG A 36 -5.61 7.38 -16.93
CA ARG A 36 -6.65 6.35 -16.85
C ARG A 36 -6.47 5.36 -17.99
N ASP A 37 -6.91 4.12 -17.78
CA ASP A 37 -6.89 3.12 -18.82
C ASP A 37 -8.26 2.89 -19.49
N ALA A 38 -8.28 2.01 -20.47
CA ALA A 38 -9.51 1.66 -21.20
C ALA A 38 -10.58 0.96 -20.34
N GLN A 39 -10.21 0.42 -19.18
CA GLN A 39 -11.13 -0.16 -18.21
C GLN A 39 -11.70 0.87 -17.23
N GLY A 40 -11.31 2.15 -17.35
CA GLY A 40 -11.75 3.23 -16.48
C GLY A 40 -11.01 3.29 -15.13
N ARG A 41 -9.98 2.49 -14.94
CA ARG A 41 -9.14 2.57 -13.72
C ARG A 41 -8.36 3.88 -13.72
N ALA A 42 -8.28 4.54 -12.56
CA ALA A 42 -7.48 5.75 -12.37
C ALA A 42 -6.15 5.40 -11.68
N TYR A 43 -5.06 5.97 -12.19
CA TYR A 43 -3.70 5.74 -11.72
C TYR A 43 -3.18 6.99 -11.03
N LEU A 44 -2.73 6.84 -9.76
CA LEU A 44 -2.24 7.95 -8.96
C LEU A 44 -0.91 7.58 -8.29
N LYS A 45 -0.16 8.61 -7.88
CA LYS A 45 1.09 8.46 -7.15
C LYS A 45 1.30 9.59 -6.14
N GLY A 46 2.12 9.34 -5.13
CA GLY A 46 2.66 10.40 -4.28
C GLY A 46 3.65 11.29 -5.05
N TRP A 47 3.81 12.52 -4.59
CA TRP A 47 4.62 13.50 -5.32
C TRP A 47 6.13 13.20 -5.33
N THR A 48 6.64 12.41 -4.36
CA THR A 48 8.05 11.99 -4.34
C THR A 48 8.32 10.68 -5.10
N GLU A 49 7.29 10.00 -5.58
CA GLU A 49 7.44 8.68 -6.19
C GLU A 49 7.89 8.79 -7.65
N VAL A 50 8.90 8.02 -8.01
CA VAL A 50 9.45 7.98 -9.38
C VAL A 50 8.72 6.98 -10.28
N ASP A 51 8.16 5.91 -9.71
CA ASP A 51 7.33 4.97 -10.47
C ASP A 51 6.06 5.68 -10.97
N ARG A 52 5.58 5.27 -12.14
CA ARG A 52 4.41 5.88 -12.79
C ARG A 52 3.19 5.96 -11.87
N PHE A 53 2.95 4.94 -11.03
CA PHE A 53 1.83 4.93 -10.08
C PHE A 53 2.16 4.05 -8.86
N SER A 54 1.46 4.34 -7.78
CA SER A 54 1.44 3.52 -6.56
C SER A 54 0.02 3.22 -6.04
N VAL A 55 -0.97 3.93 -6.55
CA VAL A 55 -2.39 3.67 -6.28
C VAL A 55 -3.13 3.51 -7.59
N VAL A 56 -3.93 2.45 -7.67
CA VAL A 56 -4.88 2.22 -8.76
C VAL A 56 -6.28 2.17 -8.17
N LEU A 57 -7.17 3.03 -8.65
CA LEU A 57 -8.58 3.02 -8.26
C LEU A 57 -9.39 2.29 -9.33
N ARG A 58 -10.24 1.37 -8.90
CA ARG A 58 -11.16 0.62 -9.77
C ARG A 58 -12.57 0.69 -9.21
N GLU A 59 -13.52 1.11 -10.05
CA GLU A 59 -14.93 1.10 -9.65
C GLU A 59 -15.45 -0.34 -9.48
N ALA A 60 -16.24 -0.58 -8.43
CA ALA A 60 -16.81 -1.88 -8.09
C ALA A 60 -18.08 -1.70 -7.23
N GLU A 61 -18.87 -2.77 -7.10
CA GLU A 61 -20.07 -2.77 -6.27
C GLU A 61 -19.77 -2.74 -4.76
N GLU A 62 -18.57 -3.18 -4.35
CA GLU A 62 -18.12 -3.22 -2.96
C GLU A 62 -16.73 -2.62 -2.81
N PRO A 63 -16.49 -1.76 -1.79
CA PRO A 63 -15.17 -1.20 -1.52
C PRO A 63 -14.20 -2.27 -1.02
N GLY A 64 -12.91 -1.99 -1.02
CA GLY A 64 -11.88 -2.88 -0.51
C GLY A 64 -10.60 -2.85 -1.34
N MET A 65 -9.79 -3.89 -1.21
CA MET A 65 -8.54 -4.05 -1.94
C MET A 65 -8.62 -5.27 -2.87
N ASP A 66 -8.17 -5.12 -4.10
CA ASP A 66 -7.99 -6.26 -5.00
C ASP A 66 -6.66 -6.97 -4.72
N PHE A 67 -5.58 -6.22 -4.66
CA PHE A 67 -4.23 -6.72 -4.38
C PHE A 67 -3.28 -5.62 -3.95
N MET A 68 -2.17 -6.03 -3.31
CA MET A 68 -1.02 -5.19 -3.05
C MET A 68 0.20 -5.74 -3.78
N GLY A 69 0.90 -4.89 -4.54
CA GLY A 69 2.08 -5.24 -5.31
C GLY A 69 3.38 -4.80 -4.66
N PHE A 70 4.41 -5.66 -4.74
CA PHE A 70 5.76 -5.38 -4.26
C PHE A 70 6.75 -5.41 -5.42
N LYS A 71 7.66 -4.44 -5.43
CA LYS A 71 8.76 -4.41 -6.37
C LYS A 71 9.84 -5.42 -5.99
N VAL A 72 10.29 -6.20 -6.97
CA VAL A 72 11.50 -7.02 -6.85
C VAL A 72 12.67 -6.38 -7.58
N LEU A 73 13.87 -6.85 -7.29
CA LEU A 73 15.12 -6.27 -7.80
C LEU A 73 15.18 -6.26 -9.33
N ASP A 74 14.88 -7.42 -9.94
CA ASP A 74 14.96 -7.63 -11.40
C ASP A 74 14.10 -8.83 -11.85
N ALA A 75 14.05 -9.08 -13.15
CA ALA A 75 13.29 -10.18 -13.75
C ALA A 75 13.77 -11.57 -13.30
N ALA A 76 15.07 -11.74 -13.01
CA ALA A 76 15.59 -13.02 -12.52
C ALA A 76 15.05 -13.32 -11.11
N VAL A 77 14.97 -12.30 -10.26
CA VAL A 77 14.35 -12.41 -8.94
C VAL A 77 12.85 -12.69 -9.07
N LEU A 78 12.15 -12.05 -10.00
CA LEU A 78 10.72 -12.29 -10.23
C LEU A 78 10.47 -13.77 -10.56
N GLU A 79 11.21 -14.32 -11.52
CA GLU A 79 11.11 -15.73 -11.89
C GLU A 79 11.47 -16.67 -10.74
N GLN A 80 12.52 -16.35 -9.99
CA GLN A 80 12.90 -17.16 -8.83
C GLN A 80 11.80 -17.16 -7.74
N ARG A 81 11.18 -16.00 -7.47
CA ARG A 81 10.09 -15.92 -6.48
C ARG A 81 8.84 -16.66 -6.97
N LYS A 82 8.54 -16.63 -8.26
CA LYS A 82 7.47 -17.44 -8.85
C LYS A 82 7.65 -18.93 -8.54
N LEU A 83 8.83 -19.45 -8.82
CA LEU A 83 9.14 -20.86 -8.55
C LEU A 83 9.08 -21.20 -7.04
N ASP A 84 9.56 -20.30 -6.18
CA ASP A 84 9.55 -20.53 -4.74
C ASP A 84 8.13 -20.50 -4.17
N LEU A 85 7.26 -19.61 -4.64
CA LEU A 85 5.84 -19.54 -4.28
C LEU A 85 5.09 -20.81 -4.70
N GLN A 86 5.33 -21.30 -5.92
CA GLN A 86 4.75 -22.56 -6.40
C GLN A 86 5.20 -23.77 -5.55
N ARG A 87 6.49 -23.85 -5.21
CA ARG A 87 7.02 -24.90 -4.32
C ARG A 87 6.45 -24.81 -2.91
N TYR A 88 6.13 -23.61 -2.44
CA TYR A 88 5.50 -23.41 -1.13
C TYR A 88 4.03 -23.83 -1.13
N GLY A 89 3.40 -23.92 -2.31
CA GLY A 89 2.02 -24.38 -2.48
C GLY A 89 1.03 -23.27 -2.81
N CYS A 90 1.50 -22.03 -3.10
CA CYS A 90 0.63 -20.94 -3.54
C CYS A 90 0.13 -21.19 -4.97
N GLN A 91 -1.10 -20.76 -5.24
CA GLN A 91 -1.58 -20.57 -6.61
C GLN A 91 -0.92 -19.32 -7.18
N VAL A 92 -0.19 -19.47 -8.29
CA VAL A 92 0.55 -18.36 -8.92
C VAL A 92 0.04 -18.14 -10.33
N GLU A 93 -0.48 -16.95 -10.59
CA GLU A 93 -0.91 -16.47 -11.90
C GLU A 93 0.14 -15.53 -12.48
N VAL A 94 0.44 -15.66 -13.77
CA VAL A 94 1.29 -14.71 -14.50
C VAL A 94 0.39 -13.68 -15.19
N ILE A 95 0.58 -12.42 -14.86
CA ILE A 95 -0.15 -11.30 -15.44
C ILE A 95 0.73 -10.64 -16.49
N PRO A 96 0.28 -10.54 -17.76
CA PRO A 96 1.10 -10.01 -18.84
C PRO A 96 1.47 -8.54 -18.62
N ALA A 97 2.61 -8.13 -19.16
CA ALA A 97 3.02 -6.74 -19.20
C ALA A 97 1.95 -5.85 -19.86
N GLY A 98 1.72 -4.66 -19.29
CA GLY A 98 0.75 -3.70 -19.79
C GLY A 98 -0.71 -3.96 -19.36
N GLU A 99 -0.99 -5.00 -18.58
CA GLU A 99 -2.35 -5.17 -18.01
C GLU A 99 -2.66 -4.03 -17.04
N LEU A 100 -1.71 -3.62 -16.19
CA LEU A 100 -1.69 -2.28 -15.58
C LEU A 100 -0.83 -1.37 -16.47
N ASP A 101 -1.35 -0.23 -16.84
CA ASP A 101 -0.69 0.69 -17.78
C ASP A 101 0.68 1.15 -17.26
N GLY A 102 1.73 0.90 -18.05
CA GLY A 102 3.11 1.18 -17.69
C GLY A 102 3.75 0.22 -16.69
N CYS A 103 3.12 -0.93 -16.38
CA CYS A 103 3.71 -1.98 -15.54
C CYS A 103 4.15 -3.18 -16.40
N GLY A 104 5.33 -3.73 -16.11
CA GLY A 104 5.83 -4.95 -16.72
C GLY A 104 5.03 -6.20 -16.32
N GLU A 105 5.56 -7.37 -16.68
CA GLU A 105 5.00 -8.64 -16.23
C GLU A 105 4.95 -8.71 -14.70
N ARG A 106 3.86 -9.25 -14.16
CA ARG A 106 3.64 -9.48 -12.74
C ARG A 106 3.31 -10.94 -12.47
N ILE A 107 3.61 -11.39 -11.28
CA ILE A 107 3.04 -12.63 -10.75
C ILE A 107 2.09 -12.27 -9.61
N ARG A 108 0.90 -12.88 -9.62
CA ARG A 108 -0.10 -12.76 -8.55
C ARG A 108 -0.21 -14.08 -7.82
N PHE A 109 -0.33 -14.03 -6.51
CA PHE A 109 -0.49 -15.21 -5.67
C PHE A 109 -1.43 -14.93 -4.50
N ASP A 110 -2.08 -15.98 -4.04
CA ASP A 110 -2.94 -15.97 -2.87
C ASP A 110 -2.13 -16.10 -1.58
N SER A 111 -2.71 -15.64 -0.48
CA SER A 111 -2.15 -15.79 0.85
C SER A 111 -3.12 -16.51 1.79
N PRO A 112 -2.64 -17.12 2.89
CA PRO A 112 -3.48 -17.77 3.89
C PRO A 112 -4.58 -16.89 4.47
N THR A 113 -4.36 -15.56 4.58
CA THR A 113 -5.40 -14.59 4.98
C THR A 113 -6.42 -14.27 3.89
N GLY A 114 -6.30 -14.86 2.69
CA GLY A 114 -7.24 -14.64 1.58
C GLY A 114 -6.99 -13.40 0.74
N HIS A 115 -5.88 -12.69 0.96
CA HIS A 115 -5.49 -11.55 0.12
C HIS A 115 -4.63 -12.00 -1.06
N TYR A 116 -4.73 -11.25 -2.16
CA TYR A 116 -3.83 -11.38 -3.28
C TYR A 116 -2.67 -10.40 -3.17
N PHE A 117 -1.48 -10.91 -3.44
CA PHE A 117 -0.26 -10.11 -3.57
C PHE A 117 0.31 -10.25 -4.98
N GLU A 118 1.00 -9.20 -5.42
CA GLU A 118 1.73 -9.21 -6.69
C GLU A 118 3.21 -8.93 -6.49
N LEU A 119 4.04 -9.51 -7.35
CA LEU A 119 5.44 -9.11 -7.52
C LEU A 119 5.66 -8.65 -8.95
N TYR A 120 6.46 -7.60 -9.12
CA TYR A 120 6.85 -7.06 -10.42
C TYR A 120 8.30 -6.57 -10.40
N ALA A 121 8.99 -6.70 -11.55
CA ALA A 121 10.35 -6.20 -11.70
C ALA A 121 10.43 -4.83 -12.35
N GLU A 122 9.52 -4.53 -13.27
CA GLU A 122 9.59 -3.33 -14.10
C GLU A 122 8.31 -2.51 -14.02
N LYS A 123 8.47 -1.20 -13.94
CA LYS A 123 7.42 -0.21 -14.06
C LYS A 123 7.99 1.05 -14.69
N GLU A 124 7.24 1.67 -15.58
CA GLU A 124 7.58 2.95 -16.18
C GLU A 124 7.85 3.99 -15.10
N GLN A 125 8.84 4.83 -15.33
CA GLN A 125 9.16 5.96 -14.46
C GLN A 125 8.72 7.26 -15.13
N THR A 126 8.11 8.14 -14.35
CA THR A 126 7.67 9.45 -14.85
C THR A 126 8.70 10.51 -14.53
N GLY A 127 9.16 11.24 -15.57
CA GLY A 127 10.28 12.18 -15.50
C GLY A 127 10.00 13.49 -14.76
N LYS A 128 8.75 13.93 -14.64
CA LYS A 128 8.46 15.27 -14.10
C LYS A 128 8.97 15.49 -12.65
N TRP A 129 9.01 14.42 -11.86
CA TRP A 129 9.57 14.45 -10.49
C TRP A 129 10.42 13.20 -10.23
N GLY A 130 11.12 12.75 -11.24
CA GLY A 130 11.91 11.52 -11.22
C GLY A 130 13.36 11.74 -11.60
N VAL A 131 14.10 10.62 -11.68
CA VAL A 131 15.56 10.58 -11.89
C VAL A 131 16.02 11.03 -13.29
N SER A 132 15.10 11.24 -14.23
CA SER A 132 15.44 11.62 -15.62
C SER A 132 15.57 13.11 -15.85
N GLU A 133 15.25 13.96 -14.86
CA GLU A 133 15.36 15.40 -14.99
C GLU A 133 16.69 15.94 -14.46
N ASN A 134 17.29 16.85 -15.23
CA ASN A 134 18.42 17.64 -14.76
C ASN A 134 17.90 18.74 -13.86
N ASN A 135 18.34 18.78 -12.60
CA ASN A 135 17.93 19.77 -11.61
C ASN A 135 16.40 19.81 -11.38
N PRO A 136 15.81 18.74 -10.87
CA PRO A 136 14.37 18.68 -10.60
C PRO A 136 13.98 19.73 -9.54
N GLU A 137 12.74 20.21 -9.62
CA GLU A 137 12.19 21.10 -8.60
C GLU A 137 12.20 20.45 -7.21
N ALA A 138 12.53 21.24 -6.18
CA ALA A 138 12.47 20.75 -4.80
C ALA A 138 11.03 20.43 -4.35
N TRP A 139 10.06 21.16 -4.89
CA TRP A 139 8.62 21.02 -4.63
C TRP A 139 7.84 21.21 -5.93
N PRO A 140 6.82 20.38 -6.21
CA PRO A 140 5.84 20.70 -7.23
C PRO A 140 5.03 21.95 -6.83
N GLU A 141 4.89 22.92 -7.72
CA GLU A 141 4.20 24.20 -7.42
C GLU A 141 2.73 24.03 -7.09
N ASP A 142 2.07 22.98 -7.63
CA ASP A 142 0.64 22.73 -7.57
C ASP A 142 0.22 21.61 -6.59
N LEU A 143 1.03 21.35 -5.57
CA LEU A 143 0.69 20.37 -4.53
C LEU A 143 -0.62 20.72 -3.82
N LYS A 144 -1.54 19.76 -3.81
CA LYS A 144 -2.89 19.90 -3.25
C LYS A 144 -3.06 19.15 -1.93
N GLY A 145 -4.13 19.44 -1.24
CA GLY A 145 -4.61 18.68 -0.10
C GLY A 145 -3.57 18.44 1.00
N MET A 146 -3.50 17.21 1.48
CA MET A 146 -2.59 16.78 2.54
C MET A 146 -1.14 16.64 2.07
N ARG A 147 -0.90 16.62 0.75
CA ARG A 147 0.42 16.50 0.12
C ARG A 147 1.11 15.17 0.42
N ALA A 148 0.37 14.07 0.31
CA ALA A 148 0.92 12.74 0.54
C ALA A 148 2.16 12.48 -0.34
N ASN A 149 3.28 12.14 0.32
CA ASN A 149 4.56 11.99 -0.35
C ASN A 149 4.63 10.70 -1.16
N ARG A 150 4.16 9.60 -0.55
CA ARG A 150 4.16 8.27 -1.17
C ARG A 150 3.12 7.36 -0.53
N PHE A 151 2.71 6.35 -1.25
CA PHE A 151 2.09 5.16 -0.68
C PHE A 151 3.14 4.43 0.18
N ASP A 152 2.77 4.06 1.41
CA ASP A 152 3.75 3.51 2.34
C ASP A 152 3.51 2.04 2.66
N HIS A 153 2.32 1.68 3.12
CA HIS A 153 1.98 0.31 3.49
C HIS A 153 0.47 0.05 3.45
N CYS A 154 0.09 -1.22 3.60
CA CYS A 154 -1.27 -1.61 3.95
C CYS A 154 -1.30 -2.36 5.28
N LEU A 155 -2.41 -2.22 6.02
CA LEU A 155 -2.79 -3.15 7.05
C LEU A 155 -3.98 -3.97 6.58
N LEU A 156 -3.93 -5.28 6.82
CA LEU A 156 -4.90 -6.27 6.34
C LEU A 156 -5.45 -7.08 7.51
N TYR A 157 -6.73 -7.42 7.45
CA TYR A 157 -7.38 -8.32 8.39
C TYR A 157 -7.44 -9.75 7.84
N GLY A 158 -7.29 -10.74 8.70
CA GLY A 158 -7.51 -12.13 8.32
C GLY A 158 -7.38 -13.11 9.47
N ASP A 159 -7.86 -14.31 9.26
CA ASP A 159 -7.87 -15.37 10.28
C ASP A 159 -6.50 -16.05 10.44
N ASP A 160 -5.79 -16.28 9.33
CA ASP A 160 -4.49 -16.94 9.32
C ASP A 160 -3.33 -15.97 9.07
N ILE A 161 -3.14 -15.03 10.01
CA ILE A 161 -2.00 -14.11 9.95
C ILE A 161 -0.65 -14.82 10.20
N ASP A 162 -0.66 -15.96 10.88
CA ASP A 162 0.57 -16.74 11.12
C ASP A 162 1.05 -17.38 9.83
N GLY A 163 0.17 -18.03 9.07
CA GLY A 163 0.51 -18.60 7.76
C GLY A 163 0.95 -17.54 6.77
N THR A 164 0.27 -16.38 6.71
CA THR A 164 0.69 -15.28 5.84
C THR A 164 2.03 -14.69 6.27
N SER A 165 2.28 -14.49 7.57
CA SER A 165 3.59 -14.05 8.09
C SER A 165 4.70 -15.05 7.73
N GLU A 166 4.42 -16.34 7.84
CA GLU A 166 5.38 -17.39 7.49
C GLU A 166 5.72 -17.37 5.99
N LEU A 167 4.70 -17.27 5.12
CA LEU A 167 4.85 -17.12 3.67
C LEU A 167 5.76 -15.93 3.32
N LEU A 168 5.44 -14.74 3.85
CA LEU A 168 6.19 -13.52 3.59
C LEU A 168 7.66 -13.64 4.07
N GLN A 169 7.90 -14.24 5.23
CA GLN A 169 9.26 -14.40 5.76
C GLN A 169 10.05 -15.50 5.02
N LYS A 170 9.49 -16.70 4.90
CA LYS A 170 10.21 -17.85 4.35
C LYS A 170 10.41 -17.78 2.85
N VAL A 171 9.39 -17.32 2.12
CA VAL A 171 9.42 -17.30 0.64
C VAL A 171 9.93 -15.98 0.12
N LEU A 172 9.43 -14.85 0.62
CA LEU A 172 9.74 -13.52 0.10
C LEU A 172 10.85 -12.79 0.85
N GLY A 173 11.26 -13.29 2.02
CA GLY A 173 12.39 -12.73 2.77
C GLY A 173 12.06 -11.47 3.57
N PHE A 174 10.79 -11.27 3.90
CA PHE A 174 10.38 -10.22 4.84
C PHE A 174 10.94 -10.49 6.24
N GLN A 175 11.09 -9.44 7.00
CA GLN A 175 11.48 -9.50 8.42
C GLN A 175 10.26 -9.16 9.27
N LEU A 176 10.00 -9.96 10.30
CA LEU A 176 9.03 -9.60 11.35
C LEU A 176 9.70 -8.55 12.24
N SER A 177 9.21 -7.32 12.17
CA SER A 177 9.73 -6.19 12.94
C SER A 177 9.12 -6.14 14.33
N GLU A 178 7.78 -6.24 14.40
CA GLU A 178 7.01 -6.16 15.64
C GLU A 178 5.83 -7.13 15.59
N GLN A 179 5.32 -7.51 16.75
CA GLN A 179 4.09 -8.28 16.87
C GLN A 179 3.36 -7.96 18.16
N VAL A 180 2.05 -8.15 18.15
CA VAL A 180 1.20 -8.13 19.34
C VAL A 180 0.78 -9.55 19.66
N VAL A 181 0.95 -9.95 20.91
CA VAL A 181 0.54 -11.29 21.40
C VAL A 181 -0.40 -11.14 22.58
N ASP A 182 -1.48 -11.91 22.55
CA ASP A 182 -2.39 -12.08 23.69
C ASP A 182 -1.85 -13.18 24.60
N ARG A 183 -1.28 -12.78 25.75
CA ARG A 183 -0.67 -13.69 26.72
C ARG A 183 -1.71 -14.50 27.48
N GLU A 184 -2.91 -13.98 27.66
CA GLU A 184 -3.99 -14.65 28.39
C GLU A 184 -4.59 -15.80 27.56
N ASN A 185 -4.52 -15.68 26.22
CA ASN A 185 -4.96 -16.70 25.26
C ASN A 185 -3.78 -17.49 24.68
N GLY A 186 -2.84 -17.94 25.50
CA GLY A 186 -1.78 -18.85 25.09
C GLY A 186 -0.71 -18.24 24.16
N ASN A 187 -0.46 -16.94 24.26
CA ASN A 187 0.41 -16.16 23.37
C ASN A 187 -0.08 -16.13 21.92
N LEU A 188 -1.39 -16.09 21.73
CA LEU A 188 -1.99 -15.94 20.41
C LEU A 188 -1.48 -14.65 19.75
N ARG A 189 -0.91 -14.74 18.56
CA ARG A 189 -0.54 -13.56 17.80
C ARG A 189 -1.79 -12.83 17.31
N VAL A 190 -1.95 -11.58 17.73
CA VAL A 190 -3.08 -10.69 17.36
C VAL A 190 -2.71 -9.80 16.18
N ALA A 191 -1.44 -9.36 16.11
CA ALA A 191 -0.94 -8.58 15.00
C ALA A 191 0.52 -8.91 14.66
N ALA A 192 0.90 -8.73 13.41
CA ALA A 192 2.26 -8.87 12.90
C ALA A 192 2.59 -7.71 11.95
N PHE A 193 3.77 -7.13 12.11
CA PHE A 193 4.30 -6.04 11.29
C PHE A 193 5.55 -6.54 10.58
N LEU A 194 5.55 -6.53 9.24
CA LEU A 194 6.61 -7.14 8.44
C LEU A 194 7.20 -6.12 7.45
N ALA A 195 8.51 -6.16 7.29
CA ALA A 195 9.25 -5.28 6.41
C ALA A 195 10.07 -6.04 5.36
N CYS A 196 10.00 -5.62 4.10
CA CYS A 196 10.95 -5.98 3.05
C CYS A 196 11.94 -4.83 2.75
N SER A 197 11.62 -3.62 3.17
CA SER A 197 12.44 -2.42 3.04
C SER A 197 13.21 -2.06 4.33
N MET A 198 13.57 -0.80 4.51
CA MET A 198 14.27 -0.29 5.70
C MET A 198 13.33 0.37 6.71
N LYS A 199 12.03 0.36 6.44
CA LYS A 199 11.01 0.95 7.32
C LYS A 199 10.65 0.02 8.48
N ALA A 200 9.89 0.55 9.43
CA ALA A 200 9.33 -0.24 10.53
C ALA A 200 8.46 -1.40 10.00
N HIS A 201 7.64 -1.15 9.00
CA HIS A 201 6.91 -2.19 8.26
C HIS A 201 6.49 -1.71 6.88
N ASP A 202 6.27 -2.66 5.96
CA ASP A 202 5.73 -2.46 4.63
C ASP A 202 4.33 -3.07 4.50
N ILE A 203 4.00 -3.99 5.40
CA ILE A 203 2.68 -4.61 5.53
C ILE A 203 2.45 -4.97 7.00
N ALA A 204 1.23 -4.79 7.46
CA ALA A 204 0.79 -5.26 8.76
C ALA A 204 -0.44 -6.17 8.62
N LEU A 205 -0.52 -7.15 9.48
CA LEU A 205 -1.59 -8.13 9.55
C LEU A 205 -2.21 -8.09 10.94
N VAL A 206 -3.54 -8.04 11.03
CA VAL A 206 -4.29 -8.12 12.29
C VAL A 206 -5.28 -9.26 12.20
N ARG A 207 -5.35 -10.07 13.27
CA ARG A 207 -6.24 -11.23 13.33
C ARG A 207 -7.70 -10.79 13.35
N HIS A 208 -8.46 -11.36 12.42
CA HIS A 208 -9.89 -11.13 12.25
C HIS A 208 -10.53 -12.40 11.65
N PRO A 209 -11.75 -12.78 12.03
CA PRO A 209 -12.37 -14.01 11.54
C PRO A 209 -12.70 -13.98 10.03
N GLU A 210 -12.83 -12.81 9.45
CA GLU A 210 -13.16 -12.62 8.03
C GLU A 210 -11.90 -12.61 7.18
N LYS A 211 -11.85 -13.46 6.15
CA LYS A 211 -10.75 -13.53 5.19
C LYS A 211 -10.80 -12.41 4.17
N GLY A 212 -9.61 -12.00 3.70
CA GLY A 212 -9.48 -11.05 2.60
C GLY A 212 -9.95 -9.62 2.92
N LYS A 213 -10.14 -9.29 4.20
CA LYS A 213 -10.67 -7.99 4.59
C LYS A 213 -9.59 -6.92 4.60
N PHE A 214 -9.84 -5.85 3.85
CA PHE A 214 -8.98 -4.68 3.81
C PHE A 214 -9.20 -3.81 5.06
N HIS A 215 -8.11 -3.34 5.71
CA HIS A 215 -8.21 -2.44 6.85
C HIS A 215 -7.88 -1.00 6.44
N HIS A 216 -6.70 -0.75 5.87
CA HIS A 216 -6.34 0.57 5.35
C HIS A 216 -5.15 0.55 4.40
N ALA A 217 -5.08 1.60 3.57
CA ALA A 217 -3.87 2.04 2.90
C ALA A 217 -3.29 3.26 3.63
N SER A 218 -1.97 3.29 3.79
CA SER A 218 -1.26 4.33 4.51
C SER A 218 -0.37 5.16 3.59
N PHE A 219 -0.34 6.47 3.84
CA PHE A 219 0.38 7.46 3.06
C PHE A 219 1.29 8.30 3.96
N TYR A 220 2.53 8.48 3.54
CA TYR A 220 3.54 9.17 4.33
C TYR A 220 3.46 10.69 4.14
N LEU A 221 3.59 11.42 5.25
CA LEU A 221 3.77 12.86 5.33
C LEU A 221 5.12 13.18 5.98
N ASP A 222 5.67 14.36 5.73
CA ASP A 222 7.01 14.70 6.20
C ASP A 222 7.08 14.97 7.71
N THR A 223 6.08 15.66 8.27
CA THR A 223 6.15 16.17 9.64
C THR A 223 4.84 15.95 10.42
N TRP A 224 4.95 16.04 11.75
CA TRP A 224 3.76 16.10 12.62
C TRP A 224 2.85 17.30 12.31
N GLY A 225 3.42 18.41 11.90
CA GLY A 225 2.66 19.58 11.46
C GLY A 225 1.78 19.28 10.24
N ASP A 226 2.25 18.42 9.32
CA ASP A 226 1.46 17.99 8.16
C ASP A 226 0.32 17.05 8.57
N VAL A 227 0.50 16.19 9.57
CA VAL A 227 -0.57 15.35 10.12
C VAL A 227 -1.65 16.21 10.80
N LEU A 228 -1.26 17.26 11.55
CA LEU A 228 -2.22 18.21 12.13
C LEU A 228 -2.96 18.99 11.04
N ARG A 229 -2.26 19.44 10.00
CA ARG A 229 -2.88 20.07 8.83
C ARG A 229 -3.83 19.13 8.10
N ALA A 230 -3.52 17.83 8.01
CA ALA A 230 -4.43 16.83 7.46
C ALA A 230 -5.74 16.76 8.27
N ALA A 231 -5.68 16.84 9.60
CA ALA A 231 -6.86 16.88 10.45
C ALA A 231 -7.72 18.13 10.19
N ASP A 232 -7.09 19.31 9.94
CA ASP A 232 -7.81 20.51 9.53
C ASP A 232 -8.57 20.30 8.22
N LEU A 233 -7.88 19.69 7.22
CA LEU A 233 -8.50 19.40 5.91
C LEU A 233 -9.63 18.37 6.02
N ILE A 234 -9.50 17.36 6.87
CA ILE A 234 -10.56 16.39 7.17
C ILE A 234 -11.82 17.12 7.66
N SER A 235 -11.65 18.03 8.63
CA SER A 235 -12.74 18.84 9.15
C SER A 235 -13.33 19.82 8.13
N MET A 236 -12.47 20.51 7.35
CA MET A 236 -12.90 21.50 6.35
C MET A 236 -13.70 20.89 5.19
N HIS A 237 -13.51 19.62 4.91
CA HIS A 237 -14.13 18.93 3.77
C HIS A 237 -15.13 17.86 4.19
N ASP A 238 -15.57 17.87 5.46
CA ASP A 238 -16.53 16.91 6.03
C ASP A 238 -16.17 15.44 5.76
N ILE A 239 -14.85 15.13 5.75
CA ILE A 239 -14.35 13.76 5.60
C ILE A 239 -14.62 13.01 6.91
N ALA A 240 -15.12 11.78 6.82
CA ALA A 240 -15.39 10.96 7.98
C ALA A 240 -14.08 10.59 8.70
N LEU A 241 -13.87 11.18 9.88
CA LEU A 241 -12.74 10.89 10.77
C LEU A 241 -13.01 9.61 11.54
N ASP A 242 -11.97 8.76 11.69
CA ASP A 242 -12.03 7.58 12.54
C ASP A 242 -11.23 7.79 13.85
N ILE A 243 -9.90 7.92 13.75
CA ILE A 243 -9.00 8.08 14.92
C ILE A 243 -7.94 9.14 14.65
N GLY A 244 -7.64 9.91 15.67
CA GLY A 244 -6.51 10.84 15.68
C GLY A 244 -6.89 12.31 15.48
N PRO A 245 -5.88 13.19 15.37
CA PRO A 245 -4.43 12.91 15.35
C PRO A 245 -3.92 12.29 16.67
N THR A 246 -3.07 11.28 16.57
CA THR A 246 -2.53 10.56 17.73
C THR A 246 -1.16 9.94 17.42
N ARG A 247 -0.61 9.22 18.39
CA ARG A 247 0.63 8.45 18.26
C ARG A 247 0.38 6.99 18.56
N HIS A 248 0.89 6.10 17.74
CA HIS A 248 0.85 4.66 18.02
C HIS A 248 1.77 4.27 19.18
N GLY A 249 1.32 3.29 19.96
CA GLY A 249 2.18 2.64 20.96
C GLY A 249 3.24 1.73 20.33
N LEU A 250 2.91 1.10 19.19
CA LEU A 250 3.82 0.39 18.31
C LEU A 250 4.35 1.36 17.25
N THR A 251 5.54 1.10 16.70
CA THR A 251 6.19 1.93 15.68
C THR A 251 6.40 3.40 16.04
N HIS A 252 5.67 3.94 17.02
CA HIS A 252 5.64 5.36 17.41
C HIS A 252 5.23 6.35 16.30
N GLY A 253 4.66 5.86 15.22
CA GLY A 253 4.12 6.68 14.14
C GLY A 253 3.04 7.65 14.64
N GLN A 254 3.08 8.87 14.13
CA GLN A 254 2.10 9.92 14.42
C GLN A 254 1.11 9.97 13.26
N THR A 255 -0.18 9.78 13.53
CA THR A 255 -1.15 9.39 12.53
C THR A 255 -2.51 10.05 12.69
N VAL A 256 -3.29 10.07 11.60
CA VAL A 256 -4.74 10.26 11.59
C VAL A 256 -5.37 9.29 10.59
N TYR A 257 -6.49 8.68 11.00
CA TYR A 257 -7.28 7.76 10.17
C TYR A 257 -8.61 8.38 9.78
N PHE A 258 -9.01 8.18 8.54
CA PHE A 258 -10.24 8.71 7.95
C PHE A 258 -10.73 7.80 6.82
N PHE A 259 -11.93 8.04 6.32
CA PHE A 259 -12.51 7.22 5.26
C PHE A 259 -12.57 7.97 3.93
N ASP A 260 -12.37 7.23 2.83
CA ASP A 260 -12.71 7.72 1.51
C ASP A 260 -14.25 7.72 1.29
N PRO A 261 -14.77 8.31 0.22
CA PRO A 261 -16.23 8.34 -0.04
C PRO A 261 -16.87 6.95 -0.16
N SER A 262 -16.10 5.94 -0.49
CA SER A 262 -16.55 4.54 -0.62
C SER A 262 -16.54 3.77 0.70
N GLY A 263 -15.95 4.35 1.77
CA GLY A 263 -15.78 3.71 3.07
C GLY A 263 -14.47 2.94 3.23
N ASN A 264 -13.53 3.03 2.29
CA ASN A 264 -12.18 2.52 2.53
C ASN A 264 -11.46 3.40 3.52
N ARG A 265 -10.81 2.80 4.48
CA ARG A 265 -10.04 3.50 5.50
C ARG A 265 -8.69 3.92 4.95
N ASN A 266 -8.34 5.18 5.10
CA ASN A 266 -7.03 5.74 4.80
C ASN A 266 -6.32 6.12 6.09
N GLU A 267 -4.99 6.09 6.04
CA GLU A 267 -4.10 6.65 7.04
C GLU A 267 -3.17 7.66 6.40
N VAL A 268 -2.95 8.80 7.05
CA VAL A 268 -1.75 9.60 6.80
C VAL A 268 -0.94 9.66 8.08
N PHE A 269 0.39 9.51 7.95
CA PHE A 269 1.27 9.42 9.10
C PHE A 269 2.67 9.98 8.82
N THR A 270 3.42 10.20 9.90
CA THR A 270 4.83 10.54 9.88
C THR A 270 5.57 9.85 11.02
N GLY A 271 6.90 9.74 10.93
CA GLY A 271 7.71 9.03 11.92
C GLY A 271 7.59 7.50 11.80
N GLY A 272 8.07 6.76 12.81
CA GLY A 272 8.05 5.30 12.85
C GLY A 272 9.39 4.65 12.63
#